data_744bf6216bdb77a05f6a208c77ff40d1
#
_entry.id   744bf6216bdb77a05f6a208c77ff40d1
#
_cell.length_a   1.000
_cell.length_b   1.000
_cell.length_c   1.000
_cell.angle_alpha   90.00
_cell.angle_beta   90.00
_cell.angle_gamma   90.00
#
_symmetry.space_group_name_H-M   'P 1'
#
loop_
_entity.id
_entity.type
_entity.pdbx_description
1 polymer ?
#
loop_
_entity_poly.entity_id
_entity_poly.type
_entity_poly.pdbx_seq_one_letter_code
_entity_poly.pdbx_strand_id
1 'polypeptide(L)'
;MLFRSIAGTLRKTKNINKRKALNFFKNNIKETKEHNMIVDMERNDLSRICQPGTVKLKKEKTVEEYKDLYHYVSLITGKLNKGVKNIEIIKAMMPGGSVIGCPKISTLNLLNKQEKENRNIYTGSFGYIKFNGDMKFNIIIRSILNYKSISEISVASGVVIDSNAKHEFNENFIKAKALIDLFK
;
A
#
# COMPACT_ATOMS: atom_id res chain seq x y z
N MET A 1 -13.09 -1.77 12.25
CA MET A 1 -11.80 -1.37 11.63
C MET A 1 -12.01 -1.03 10.17
N LEU A 2 -11.22 -0.10 9.62
CA LEU A 2 -11.29 0.30 8.21
C LEU A 2 -9.89 0.30 7.64
N PHE A 3 -9.72 -0.34 6.50
CA PHE A 3 -8.49 -0.30 5.71
C PHE A 3 -8.76 0.37 4.36
N ARG A 4 -7.84 1.25 3.95
CA ARG A 4 -7.92 1.95 2.67
C ARG A 4 -6.78 1.47 1.78
N SER A 5 -7.12 0.62 0.82
CA SER A 5 -6.20 0.12 -0.18
C SER A 5 -6.10 1.12 -1.34
N ILE A 6 -4.89 1.50 -1.69
CA ILE A 6 -4.59 2.36 -2.82
C ILE A 6 -3.66 1.57 -3.75
N ALA A 7 -4.17 1.20 -4.92
CA ALA A 7 -3.38 0.57 -5.95
C ALA A 7 -3.79 1.18 -7.30
N GLY A 8 -2.84 1.73 -7.98
CA GLY A 8 -3.04 2.49 -9.20
C GLY A 8 -3.01 4.01 -8.99
N THR A 9 -2.17 4.66 -9.78
CA THR A 9 -2.02 6.11 -9.79
C THR A 9 -1.97 6.59 -11.23
N LEU A 10 -2.82 7.56 -11.56
CA LEU A 10 -2.84 8.19 -12.87
C LEU A 10 -2.63 9.70 -12.74
N ARG A 11 -1.65 10.23 -13.45
CA ARG A 11 -1.39 11.67 -13.45
C ARG A 11 -2.56 12.42 -14.09
N LYS A 12 -2.96 13.51 -13.46
CA LYS A 12 -4.01 14.38 -13.97
C LYS A 12 -3.46 15.22 -15.13
N THR A 13 -4.21 15.27 -16.23
CA THR A 13 -3.93 16.12 -17.38
C THR A 13 -5.21 16.85 -17.79
N LYS A 14 -5.10 17.90 -18.61
CA LYS A 14 -6.27 18.66 -19.07
C LYS A 14 -7.35 17.80 -19.75
N ASN A 15 -6.95 16.68 -20.34
CA ASN A 15 -7.85 15.81 -21.11
C ASN A 15 -8.42 14.62 -20.31
N ILE A 16 -7.98 14.42 -19.05
CA ILE A 16 -8.39 13.31 -18.20
C ILE A 16 -9.25 13.84 -17.07
N ASN A 17 -10.50 13.43 -17.05
CA ASN A 17 -11.41 13.61 -15.92
C ASN A 17 -11.57 12.32 -15.12
N LYS A 18 -12.26 12.39 -13.99
CA LYS A 18 -12.50 11.24 -13.09
C LYS A 18 -13.11 10.03 -13.78
N ARG A 19 -14.05 10.23 -14.73
CA ARG A 19 -14.67 9.15 -15.50
C ARG A 19 -13.68 8.45 -16.43
N LYS A 20 -12.85 9.22 -17.13
CA LYS A 20 -11.78 8.67 -17.98
C LYS A 20 -10.72 7.94 -17.16
N ALA A 21 -10.36 8.46 -15.98
CA ALA A 21 -9.45 7.80 -15.06
C ALA A 21 -10.02 6.44 -14.57
N LEU A 22 -11.30 6.38 -14.22
CA LEU A 22 -11.96 5.13 -13.85
C LEU A 22 -11.94 4.11 -15.00
N ASN A 23 -12.25 4.54 -16.22
CA ASN A 23 -12.21 3.67 -17.40
C ASN A 23 -10.77 3.19 -17.69
N PHE A 24 -9.76 4.05 -17.53
CA PHE A 24 -8.36 3.66 -17.66
C PHE A 24 -8.01 2.51 -16.71
N PHE A 25 -8.30 2.66 -15.41
CA PHE A 25 -8.00 1.62 -14.43
C PHE A 25 -8.78 0.33 -14.69
N LYS A 26 -10.07 0.40 -15.05
CA LYS A 26 -10.89 -0.78 -15.34
C LYS A 26 -10.41 -1.57 -16.56
N ASN A 27 -9.92 -0.87 -17.56
CA ASN A 27 -9.46 -1.49 -18.82
C ASN A 27 -7.99 -1.92 -18.75
N ASN A 28 -7.24 -1.48 -17.76
CA ASN A 28 -5.87 -1.91 -17.56
C ASN A 28 -5.84 -3.21 -16.74
N ILE A 29 -5.58 -4.32 -17.44
CA ILE A 29 -5.58 -5.67 -16.84
C ILE A 29 -4.54 -5.78 -15.72
N LYS A 30 -3.33 -5.22 -15.90
CA LYS A 30 -2.26 -5.23 -14.89
C LYS A 30 -2.72 -4.51 -13.62
N GLU A 31 -3.18 -3.26 -13.74
CA GLU A 31 -3.66 -2.45 -12.61
C GLU A 31 -4.82 -3.12 -11.87
N THR A 32 -5.75 -3.72 -12.60
CA THR A 32 -6.89 -4.43 -12.02
C THR A 32 -6.47 -5.69 -11.27
N LYS A 33 -5.56 -6.49 -11.83
CA LYS A 33 -5.01 -7.70 -11.16
C LYS A 33 -4.25 -7.32 -9.89
N GLU A 34 -3.36 -6.34 -9.96
CA GLU A 34 -2.61 -5.84 -8.81
C GLU A 34 -3.53 -5.32 -7.71
N HIS A 35 -4.52 -4.50 -8.08
CA HIS A 35 -5.50 -3.97 -7.13
C HIS A 35 -6.29 -5.09 -6.43
N ASN A 36 -6.77 -6.09 -7.19
CA ASN A 36 -7.49 -7.23 -6.62
C ASN A 36 -6.60 -8.01 -5.64
N MET A 37 -5.36 -8.29 -6.02
CA MET A 37 -4.40 -8.99 -5.17
C MET A 37 -4.18 -8.25 -3.85
N ILE A 38 -3.97 -6.93 -3.89
CA ILE A 38 -3.79 -6.11 -2.70
C ILE A 38 -5.05 -6.13 -1.82
N VAL A 39 -6.23 -5.97 -2.41
CA VAL A 39 -7.50 -6.03 -1.68
C VAL A 39 -7.69 -7.38 -0.99
N ASP A 40 -7.37 -8.48 -1.64
CA ASP A 40 -7.51 -9.82 -1.05
C ASP A 40 -6.50 -10.06 0.08
N MET A 41 -5.28 -9.55 -0.04
CA MET A 41 -4.30 -9.57 1.06
C MET A 41 -4.80 -8.81 2.29
N GLU A 42 -5.34 -7.62 2.09
CA GLU A 42 -5.87 -6.79 3.18
C GLU A 42 -7.12 -7.42 3.83
N ARG A 43 -7.96 -8.07 3.03
CA ARG A 43 -9.10 -8.85 3.55
C ARG A 43 -8.63 -10.02 4.40
N ASN A 44 -7.59 -10.73 3.97
CA ASN A 44 -7.00 -11.83 4.73
C ASN A 44 -6.45 -11.34 6.08
N ASP A 45 -5.67 -10.26 6.08
CA ASP A 45 -5.12 -9.70 7.31
C ASP A 45 -6.22 -9.26 8.29
N LEU A 46 -7.26 -8.58 7.81
CA LEU A 46 -8.42 -8.21 8.61
C LEU A 46 -9.19 -9.42 9.16
N SER A 47 -9.29 -10.50 8.39
CA SER A 47 -10.03 -11.70 8.79
C SER A 47 -9.44 -12.39 10.00
N ARG A 48 -8.15 -12.18 10.30
CA ARG A 48 -7.47 -12.74 11.48
C ARG A 48 -7.95 -12.16 12.80
N ILE A 49 -8.44 -10.90 12.77
CA ILE A 49 -8.81 -10.12 13.97
C ILE A 49 -10.26 -9.69 13.99
N CYS A 50 -10.99 -9.91 12.91
CA CYS A 50 -12.38 -9.52 12.77
C CYS A 50 -13.33 -10.73 12.93
N GLN A 51 -14.56 -10.44 13.33
CA GLN A 51 -15.63 -11.42 13.42
C GLN A 51 -15.90 -12.06 12.05
N PRO A 52 -16.08 -13.38 11.97
CA PRO A 52 -16.40 -14.06 10.71
C PRO A 52 -17.57 -13.41 9.96
N GLY A 53 -17.44 -13.29 8.65
CA GLY A 53 -18.48 -12.69 7.79
C GLY A 53 -18.62 -11.17 7.87
N THR A 54 -17.83 -10.47 8.72
CA THR A 54 -17.93 -9.00 8.84
C THR A 54 -16.94 -8.25 7.97
N VAL A 55 -15.91 -8.92 7.41
CA VAL A 55 -14.95 -8.31 6.51
C VAL A 55 -15.61 -8.11 5.15
N LYS A 56 -15.83 -6.86 4.77
CA LYS A 56 -16.58 -6.47 3.56
C LYS A 56 -15.88 -5.34 2.82
N LEU A 57 -16.03 -5.31 1.51
CA LEU A 57 -15.71 -4.16 0.68
C LEU A 57 -16.82 -3.11 0.85
N LYS A 58 -16.51 -2.00 1.52
CA LYS A 58 -17.41 -0.86 1.70
C LYS A 58 -17.48 0.00 0.43
N LYS A 59 -16.35 0.17 -0.23
CA LYS A 59 -16.22 0.79 -1.56
C LYS A 59 -15.25 -0.05 -2.37
N GLU A 60 -15.64 -0.39 -3.57
CA GLU A 60 -14.83 -1.18 -4.48
C GLU A 60 -14.44 -0.35 -5.69
N LYS A 61 -13.16 -0.34 -6.01
CA LYS A 61 -12.60 0.18 -7.26
C LYS A 61 -13.12 1.59 -7.62
N THR A 62 -13.04 2.50 -6.67
CA THR A 62 -13.41 3.91 -6.86
C THR A 62 -12.20 4.75 -7.21
N VAL A 63 -12.42 5.85 -7.92
CA VAL A 63 -11.37 6.84 -8.20
C VAL A 63 -11.49 7.99 -7.23
N GLU A 64 -10.42 8.27 -6.50
CA GLU A 64 -10.26 9.48 -5.72
C GLU A 64 -9.42 10.50 -6.50
N GLU A 65 -9.91 11.72 -6.55
CA GLU A 65 -9.30 12.83 -7.28
C GLU A 65 -8.51 13.72 -6.31
N TYR A 66 -7.25 13.97 -6.67
CA TYR A 66 -6.36 14.89 -5.98
C TYR A 66 -5.97 16.04 -6.92
N LYS A 67 -5.18 16.99 -6.44
CA LYS A 67 -4.75 18.14 -7.23
C LYS A 67 -4.11 17.72 -8.56
N ASP A 68 -3.15 16.79 -8.52
CA ASP A 68 -2.29 16.45 -9.65
C ASP A 68 -2.42 15.00 -10.13
N LEU A 69 -3.29 14.20 -9.46
CA LEU A 69 -3.41 12.77 -9.76
C LEU A 69 -4.78 12.20 -9.38
N TYR A 70 -5.03 11.01 -9.92
CA TYR A 70 -6.13 10.13 -9.55
C TYR A 70 -5.58 8.87 -8.90
N HIS A 71 -6.18 8.44 -7.79
CA HIS A 71 -5.91 7.14 -7.17
C HIS A 71 -7.07 6.17 -7.38
N TYR A 72 -6.72 4.92 -7.64
CA TYR A 72 -7.66 3.81 -7.66
C TYR A 72 -7.72 3.19 -6.26
N VAL A 73 -8.90 3.20 -5.63
CA VAL A 73 -9.04 2.97 -4.18
C VAL A 73 -10.16 2.00 -3.90
N SER A 74 -9.92 1.09 -2.96
CA SER A 74 -10.96 0.28 -2.31
C SER A 74 -10.94 0.48 -0.79
N LEU A 75 -12.12 0.45 -0.17
CA LEU A 75 -12.28 0.50 1.27
C LEU A 75 -12.76 -0.85 1.78
N ILE A 76 -11.99 -1.42 2.70
CA ILE A 76 -12.29 -2.70 3.35
C ILE A 76 -12.62 -2.41 4.80
N THR A 77 -13.69 -2.99 5.31
CA THR A 77 -14.11 -2.84 6.72
C THR A 77 -14.30 -4.20 7.34
N GLY A 78 -14.10 -4.26 8.67
CA GLY A 78 -14.39 -5.44 9.48
C GLY A 78 -14.71 -5.05 10.91
N LYS A 79 -15.56 -5.81 11.58
CA LYS A 79 -15.86 -5.66 12.99
C LYS A 79 -14.88 -6.49 13.79
N LEU A 80 -14.09 -5.86 14.66
CA LEU A 80 -13.11 -6.56 15.50
C LEU A 80 -13.79 -7.60 16.41
N ASN A 81 -13.10 -8.70 16.66
CA ASN A 81 -13.48 -9.65 17.69
C ASN A 81 -13.48 -8.96 19.07
N LYS A 82 -14.34 -9.43 19.97
CA LYS A 82 -14.33 -8.94 21.35
C LYS A 82 -12.99 -9.24 22.02
N GLY A 83 -12.45 -8.28 22.75
CA GLY A 83 -11.21 -8.47 23.53
C GLY A 83 -9.90 -8.35 22.74
N VAL A 84 -9.94 -8.12 21.43
CA VAL A 84 -8.73 -7.90 20.62
C VAL A 84 -7.98 -6.65 21.13
N LYS A 85 -6.74 -6.86 21.53
CA LYS A 85 -5.85 -5.78 22.03
C LYS A 85 -5.18 -5.03 20.86
N ASN A 86 -4.79 -3.78 21.10
CA ASN A 86 -4.12 -2.95 20.09
C ASN A 86 -2.88 -3.62 19.50
N ILE A 87 -2.10 -4.33 20.32
CA ILE A 87 -0.91 -5.04 19.86
C ILE A 87 -1.25 -6.18 18.90
N GLU A 88 -2.39 -6.84 19.07
CA GLU A 88 -2.83 -7.94 18.19
C GLU A 88 -3.27 -7.37 16.83
N ILE A 89 -3.89 -6.19 16.83
CA ILE A 89 -4.20 -5.47 15.58
C ILE A 89 -2.92 -5.13 14.83
N ILE A 90 -1.93 -4.58 15.53
CA ILE A 90 -0.63 -4.25 14.93
C ILE A 90 0.04 -5.50 14.36
N LYS A 91 0.11 -6.59 15.12
CA LYS A 91 0.72 -7.85 14.65
C LYS A 91 0.01 -8.47 13.44
N ALA A 92 -1.31 -8.36 13.35
CA ALA A 92 -2.07 -8.88 12.22
C ALA A 92 -1.89 -8.05 10.94
N MET A 93 -1.83 -6.73 11.10
CA MET A 93 -1.81 -5.79 9.97
C MET A 93 -0.40 -5.41 9.50
N MET A 94 0.61 -5.57 10.35
CA MET A 94 1.98 -5.14 10.04
C MET A 94 2.97 -6.31 9.99
N PRO A 95 3.93 -6.29 9.07
CA PRO A 95 3.99 -5.37 7.94
C PRO A 95 2.84 -5.58 6.97
N GLY A 96 2.43 -4.52 6.25
CA GLY A 96 1.33 -4.59 5.30
C GLY A 96 1.62 -5.55 4.14
N GLY A 97 0.65 -6.38 3.75
CA GLY A 97 0.81 -7.32 2.64
C GLY A 97 1.16 -6.64 1.32
N SER A 98 0.62 -5.44 1.09
CA SER A 98 0.87 -4.64 -0.12
C SER A 98 2.32 -4.22 -0.34
N VAL A 99 3.16 -4.22 0.71
CA VAL A 99 4.58 -3.83 0.64
C VAL A 99 5.54 -4.99 0.90
N ILE A 100 5.00 -6.14 1.28
CA ILE A 100 5.77 -7.38 1.49
C ILE A 100 5.49 -8.37 0.37
N GLY A 101 4.23 -8.69 0.13
CA GLY A 101 3.80 -9.71 -0.84
C GLY A 101 3.00 -10.84 -0.18
N CYS A 102 2.61 -11.82 -0.98
CA CYS A 102 1.75 -12.93 -0.58
C CYS A 102 2.33 -14.27 -1.09
N PRO A 103 2.33 -15.34 -0.29
CA PRO A 103 1.93 -15.42 1.13
C PRO A 103 2.91 -14.69 2.05
N LYS A 104 2.40 -13.89 3.00
CA LYS A 104 3.19 -12.92 3.80
C LYS A 104 4.45 -13.52 4.44
N ILE A 105 4.32 -14.64 5.15
CA ILE A 105 5.45 -15.27 5.87
C ILE A 105 6.51 -15.80 4.90
N SER A 106 6.08 -16.50 3.84
CA SER A 106 6.99 -17.03 2.82
C SER A 106 7.75 -15.89 2.12
N THR A 107 7.06 -14.82 1.78
CA THR A 107 7.67 -13.67 1.12
C THR A 107 8.63 -12.93 2.05
N LEU A 108 8.31 -12.76 3.33
CA LEU A 108 9.25 -12.21 4.32
C LEU A 108 10.54 -13.02 4.39
N ASN A 109 10.44 -14.35 4.40
CA ASN A 109 11.61 -15.23 4.43
C ASN A 109 12.46 -15.10 3.15
N LEU A 110 11.82 -14.91 1.99
CA LEU A 110 12.51 -14.68 0.72
C LEU A 110 13.19 -13.32 0.71
N LEU A 111 12.49 -12.26 1.11
CA LEU A 111 13.05 -10.91 1.18
C LEU A 111 14.26 -10.84 2.12
N ASN A 112 14.17 -11.48 3.29
CA ASN A 112 15.29 -11.54 4.23
C ASN A 112 16.55 -12.22 3.66
N LYS A 113 16.38 -13.11 2.67
CA LYS A 113 17.51 -13.75 1.97
C LYS A 113 18.02 -12.92 0.80
N GLN A 114 17.15 -12.15 0.16
CA GLN A 114 17.46 -11.41 -1.08
C GLN A 114 17.96 -10.00 -0.83
N GLU A 115 17.36 -9.30 0.16
CA GLU A 115 17.74 -7.93 0.49
C GLU A 115 19.00 -7.96 1.35
N LYS A 116 20.03 -7.24 0.89
CA LYS A 116 21.33 -7.16 1.58
C LYS A 116 21.32 -6.14 2.72
N GLU A 117 20.42 -5.18 2.64
CA GLU A 117 20.32 -4.06 3.58
C GLU A 117 18.96 -4.07 4.29
N ASN A 118 18.95 -3.53 5.50
CA ASN A 118 17.72 -3.35 6.26
C ASN A 118 16.86 -2.24 5.66
N ARG A 119 15.56 -2.44 5.60
CA ARG A 119 14.60 -1.42 5.13
C ARG A 119 14.44 -0.24 6.09
N ASN A 120 14.99 -0.32 7.30
CA ASN A 120 14.85 0.69 8.36
C ASN A 120 13.36 1.04 8.56
N ILE A 121 12.98 2.31 8.40
CA ILE A 121 11.58 2.75 8.50
C ILE A 121 10.77 2.49 7.23
N TYR A 122 11.44 2.23 6.11
CA TYR A 122 10.77 1.99 4.82
C TYR A 122 9.88 0.76 4.89
N THR A 123 8.66 0.86 4.37
CA THR A 123 7.59 -0.14 4.47
C THR A 123 7.09 -0.44 5.90
N GLY A 124 7.62 0.24 6.89
CA GLY A 124 7.07 0.28 8.24
C GLY A 124 5.77 1.07 8.30
N SER A 125 5.36 1.44 9.48
CA SER A 125 4.14 2.18 9.70
C SER A 125 4.33 3.32 10.69
N PHE A 126 3.71 4.44 10.39
CA PHE A 126 3.68 5.61 11.25
C PHE A 126 2.25 5.98 11.60
N GLY A 127 1.98 6.29 12.86
CA GLY A 127 0.63 6.63 13.28
C GLY A 127 0.52 6.90 14.77
N TYR A 128 -0.70 6.84 15.27
CA TYR A 128 -0.99 7.08 16.68
C TYR A 128 -2.09 6.16 17.20
N ILE A 129 -2.08 5.96 18.50
CA ILE A 129 -3.13 5.30 19.28
C ILE A 129 -3.62 6.30 20.31
N LYS A 130 -4.93 6.59 20.32
CA LYS A 130 -5.56 7.44 21.31
C LYS A 130 -5.82 6.68 22.61
N PHE A 131 -6.04 7.41 23.70
CA PHE A 131 -6.38 6.82 25.00
C PHE A 131 -7.67 6.00 24.99
N ASN A 132 -8.62 6.31 24.10
CA ASN A 132 -9.84 5.53 23.92
C ASN A 132 -9.65 4.25 23.07
N GLY A 133 -8.42 3.99 22.61
CA GLY A 133 -8.08 2.83 21.77
C GLY A 133 -8.22 3.07 20.25
N ASP A 134 -8.75 4.21 19.82
CA ASP A 134 -8.77 4.56 18.41
C ASP A 134 -7.34 4.68 17.87
N MET A 135 -7.10 4.14 16.69
CA MET A 135 -5.78 4.20 16.08
C MET A 135 -5.85 4.56 14.59
N LYS A 136 -4.80 5.21 14.11
CA LYS A 136 -4.61 5.51 12.70
C LYS A 136 -3.14 5.35 12.35
N PHE A 137 -2.89 4.55 11.31
CA PHE A 137 -1.55 4.29 10.78
C PHE A 137 -1.56 4.43 9.25
N ASN A 138 -0.42 4.84 8.71
CA ASN A 138 -0.12 4.77 7.29
C ASN A 138 1.15 3.95 7.09
N ILE A 139 1.32 3.39 5.88
CA ILE A 139 2.55 2.73 5.48
C ILE A 139 3.56 3.80 5.08
N ILE A 140 4.81 3.64 5.53
CA ILE A 140 5.91 4.56 5.21
C ILE A 140 6.49 4.19 3.84
N ILE A 141 5.96 4.82 2.81
CA ILE A 141 6.45 4.79 1.44
C ILE A 141 6.48 6.23 0.90
N ARG A 142 7.20 6.48 -0.18
CA ARG A 142 7.31 7.83 -0.76
C ARG A 142 7.76 8.87 0.26
N SER A 143 8.73 8.49 1.08
CA SER A 143 9.24 9.29 2.21
C SER A 143 10.73 9.51 2.06
N ILE A 144 11.21 10.59 2.64
CA ILE A 144 12.64 10.89 2.77
C ILE A 144 13.00 10.75 4.24
N LEU A 145 14.02 9.96 4.52
CA LEU A 145 14.61 9.86 5.84
C LEU A 145 15.87 10.74 5.88
N ASN A 146 15.81 11.80 6.68
CA ASN A 146 16.98 12.64 6.90
C ASN A 146 17.65 12.24 8.21
N TYR A 147 18.91 11.87 8.14
CA TYR A 147 19.71 11.53 9.30
C TYR A 147 21.09 12.15 9.19
N LYS A 148 21.40 13.04 10.11
CA LYS A 148 22.64 13.84 10.07
C LYS A 148 22.76 14.58 8.73
N SER A 149 23.79 14.26 7.95
CA SER A 149 24.06 14.85 6.62
C SER A 149 23.59 13.98 5.44
N ILE A 150 22.88 12.91 5.71
CA ILE A 150 22.43 11.95 4.67
C ILE A 150 20.92 12.02 4.55
N SER A 151 20.44 12.04 3.30
CA SER A 151 19.02 11.86 2.97
C SER A 151 18.84 10.55 2.20
N GLU A 152 18.03 9.66 2.76
CA GLU A 152 17.72 8.35 2.18
C GLU A 152 16.33 8.35 1.59
N ILE A 153 16.21 7.84 0.35
CA ILE A 153 14.95 7.63 -0.37
C ILE A 153 14.88 6.18 -0.78
N SER A 154 14.02 5.41 -0.14
CA SER A 154 13.81 4.01 -0.48
C SER A 154 12.59 3.83 -1.36
N VAL A 155 12.73 3.04 -2.42
CA VAL A 155 11.67 2.72 -3.38
C VAL A 155 11.69 1.24 -3.75
N ALA A 156 10.52 0.71 -4.10
CA ALA A 156 10.38 -0.64 -4.63
C ALA A 156 9.17 -0.75 -5.56
N SER A 157 9.17 -1.79 -6.38
CA SER A 157 8.04 -2.17 -7.24
C SER A 157 7.45 -3.49 -6.81
N GLY A 158 6.16 -3.68 -7.07
CA GLY A 158 5.49 -4.97 -6.95
C GLY A 158 5.87 -5.87 -8.11
N VAL A 159 6.47 -7.01 -7.84
CA VAL A 159 6.86 -7.97 -8.87
C VAL A 159 5.84 -9.10 -8.92
N VAL A 160 5.28 -9.33 -10.09
CA VAL A 160 4.36 -10.43 -10.40
C VAL A 160 4.89 -11.25 -11.58
N ILE A 161 4.27 -12.39 -11.87
CA ILE A 161 4.75 -13.29 -12.94
C ILE A 161 4.82 -12.61 -14.32
N ASP A 162 3.96 -11.62 -14.57
CA ASP A 162 3.90 -10.87 -15.82
C ASP A 162 4.82 -9.62 -15.81
N SER A 163 5.59 -9.39 -14.73
CA SER A 163 6.47 -8.22 -14.60
C SER A 163 7.69 -8.33 -15.50
N ASN A 164 8.05 -7.21 -16.13
CA ASN A 164 9.30 -7.05 -16.85
C ASN A 164 10.32 -6.33 -15.97
N ALA A 165 11.47 -6.98 -15.70
CA ALA A 165 12.49 -6.47 -14.78
C ALA A 165 12.95 -5.04 -15.11
N LYS A 166 13.17 -4.70 -16.39
CA LYS A 166 13.59 -3.37 -16.82
C LYS A 166 12.51 -2.31 -16.57
N HIS A 167 11.24 -2.67 -16.78
CA HIS A 167 10.11 -1.76 -16.52
C HIS A 167 9.97 -1.51 -15.02
N GLU A 168 10.02 -2.54 -14.19
CA GLU A 168 9.92 -2.40 -12.73
C GLU A 168 11.09 -1.57 -12.17
N PHE A 169 12.29 -1.79 -12.67
CA PHE A 169 13.47 -1.00 -12.31
C PHE A 169 13.28 0.49 -12.65
N ASN A 170 12.84 0.81 -13.87
CA ASN A 170 12.58 2.18 -14.31
C ASN A 170 11.44 2.84 -13.50
N GLU A 171 10.41 2.07 -13.14
CA GLU A 171 9.30 2.56 -12.31
C GLU A 171 9.78 3.05 -10.94
N ASN A 172 10.83 2.44 -10.37
CA ASN A 172 11.41 2.90 -9.12
C ASN A 172 11.95 4.33 -9.23
N PHE A 173 12.63 4.68 -10.33
CA PHE A 173 13.09 6.06 -10.56
C PHE A 173 11.91 7.03 -10.74
N ILE A 174 10.86 6.63 -11.43
CA ILE A 174 9.64 7.44 -11.57
C ILE A 174 9.01 7.69 -10.20
N LYS A 175 8.96 6.67 -9.35
CA LYS A 175 8.43 6.77 -7.98
C LYS A 175 9.28 7.68 -7.08
N ALA A 176 10.59 7.67 -7.25
CA ALA A 176 11.52 8.51 -6.48
C ALA A 176 11.62 9.94 -6.99
N LYS A 177 11.32 10.18 -8.26
CA LYS A 177 11.60 11.44 -8.95
C LYS A 177 11.11 12.69 -8.21
N ALA A 178 9.88 12.68 -7.74
CA ALA A 178 9.30 13.83 -7.03
C ALA A 178 10.05 14.16 -5.72
N LEU A 179 10.63 13.15 -5.08
CA LEU A 179 11.42 13.33 -3.85
C LEU A 179 12.85 13.79 -4.18
N ILE A 180 13.44 13.23 -5.24
CA ILE A 180 14.77 13.62 -5.72
C ILE A 180 14.78 15.08 -6.20
N ASP A 181 13.72 15.51 -6.86
CA ASP A 181 13.60 16.90 -7.39
C ASP A 181 13.53 17.96 -6.27
N LEU A 182 13.30 17.56 -5.00
CA LEU A 182 13.38 18.48 -3.85
C LEU A 182 14.83 18.89 -3.49
N PHE A 183 15.83 18.18 -4.00
CA PHE A 183 17.25 18.45 -3.74
C PHE A 183 17.95 19.14 -4.92
N LYS A 184 17.20 19.55 -5.93
CA LYS A 184 17.67 20.32 -7.08
C LYS A 184 17.32 21.80 -6.92
#